data_61cc41db87e5197e8aae1346bb895597
#
_entry.id   61cc41db87e5197e8aae1346bb895597
#
_cell.length_a   1.000
_cell.length_b   1.000
_cell.length_c   1.000
_cell.angle_alpha   90.00
_cell.angle_beta   90.00
_cell.angle_gamma   90.00
#
_symmetry.space_group_name_H-M   'P 1'
#
loop_
_entity.id
_entity.type
_entity.pdbx_description
1 polymer ?
#
loop_
_entity_poly.entity_id
_entity_poly.type
_entity_poly.pdbx_seq_one_letter_code
_entity_poly.pdbx_strand_id
1 'polypeptide(L)' 'MTLTEADSQSLKAALAAVQAATWHVLTFPTPLDAVNFVNRPPAQGAGQVAFSYRPDGQVDLMFFL' A
#
# COMPACT_ATOMS: atom_id res chain seq x y z
N MET A 1 -10.07 3.28 -7.17
CA MET A 1 -9.12 3.29 -8.31
C MET A 1 -7.98 2.33 -8.02
N THR A 2 -7.62 1.52 -8.99
CA THR A 2 -6.54 0.55 -8.85
C THR A 2 -5.21 1.18 -9.26
N LEU A 3 -4.18 1.01 -8.43
CA LEU A 3 -2.86 1.60 -8.68
C LEU A 3 -2.00 0.71 -9.57
N THR A 4 -1.27 1.34 -10.50
CA THR A 4 -0.20 0.66 -11.23
C THR A 4 1.05 0.60 -10.34
N GLU A 5 2.02 -0.23 -10.75
CA GLU A 5 3.29 -0.35 -10.02
C GLU A 5 4.04 0.99 -9.96
N ALA A 6 4.08 1.71 -11.09
CA ALA A 6 4.74 3.02 -11.14
C ALA A 6 4.05 4.04 -10.23
N ASP A 7 2.71 4.06 -10.23
CA ASP A 7 1.94 4.97 -9.39
C ASP A 7 2.16 4.66 -7.92
N SER A 8 2.21 3.38 -7.54
CA SER A 8 2.41 2.99 -6.15
C SER A 8 3.79 3.37 -5.63
N GLN A 9 4.84 3.30 -6.49
CA GLN A 9 6.18 3.76 -6.11
C GLN A 9 6.20 5.25 -5.80
N SER A 10 5.65 6.05 -6.70
CA SER A 10 5.61 7.50 -6.54
C SER A 10 4.77 7.91 -5.33
N LEU A 11 3.63 7.25 -5.13
CA LEU A 11 2.74 7.54 -4.03
C LEU A 11 3.39 7.22 -2.69
N LYS A 12 4.05 6.06 -2.57
CA LYS A 12 4.70 5.71 -1.31
C LYS A 12 5.81 6.69 -0.95
N ALA A 13 6.61 7.11 -1.91
CA ALA A 13 7.64 8.11 -1.68
C ALA A 13 7.04 9.44 -1.20
N ALA A 14 5.94 9.87 -1.80
CA ALA A 14 5.26 11.09 -1.39
C ALA A 14 4.68 10.99 0.02
N LEU A 15 4.05 9.86 0.35
CA LEU A 15 3.49 9.65 1.69
C LEU A 15 4.58 9.57 2.76
N ALA A 16 5.70 8.92 2.46
CA ALA A 16 6.81 8.79 3.39
C ALA A 16 7.49 10.14 3.68
N ALA A 17 7.36 11.11 2.80
CA ALA A 17 7.90 12.46 3.00
C ALA A 17 7.07 13.30 3.97
N VAL A 18 5.83 12.89 4.27
CA VAL A 18 4.98 13.58 5.25
C VAL A 18 5.50 13.27 6.64
N GLN A 19 5.62 14.30 7.49
CA GLN A 19 6.20 14.13 8.82
C GLN A 19 5.31 13.40 9.81
N ALA A 20 3.98 13.53 9.68
CA ALA A 20 3.03 12.91 10.60
C ALA A 20 2.45 11.66 9.96
N ALA A 21 2.75 10.49 10.55
CA ALA A 21 2.20 9.22 10.08
C ALA A 21 0.69 9.14 10.34
N THR A 22 -0.02 8.53 9.41
CA THR A 22 -1.47 8.31 9.52
C THR A 22 -1.86 7.04 8.75
N TRP A 23 -3.11 6.60 8.91
CA TRP A 23 -3.64 5.46 8.20
C TRP A 23 -4.10 5.83 6.80
N HIS A 24 -3.81 4.96 5.84
CA HIS A 24 -4.20 5.11 4.45
C HIS A 24 -4.85 3.82 3.96
N VAL A 25 -5.64 3.91 2.89
CA VAL A 25 -6.16 2.74 2.19
C VAL A 25 -5.95 2.91 0.69
N LEU A 26 -5.42 1.86 0.05
CA LEU A 26 -5.22 1.82 -1.39
C LEU A 26 -5.71 0.48 -1.92
N THR A 27 -6.12 0.45 -3.18
CA THR A 27 -6.56 -0.77 -3.86
C THR A 27 -5.53 -1.18 -4.90
N PHE A 28 -5.11 -2.46 -4.86
CA PHE A 28 -4.14 -3.01 -5.79
C PHE A 28 -4.78 -4.09 -6.67
N PRO A 29 -4.27 -4.29 -7.91
CA PRO A 29 -4.85 -5.27 -8.81
C PRO A 29 -4.64 -6.71 -8.37
N THR A 30 -3.56 -7.01 -7.65
CA THR A 30 -3.23 -8.36 -7.19
C THR A 30 -2.61 -8.30 -5.80
N PRO A 31 -2.63 -9.43 -5.05
CA PRO A 31 -1.93 -9.51 -3.77
C PRO A 31 -0.43 -9.23 -3.87
N LEU A 32 0.21 -9.66 -4.96
CA LEU A 32 1.64 -9.43 -5.17
C LEU A 32 1.96 -7.94 -5.24
N ASP A 33 1.14 -7.17 -5.95
CA ASP A 33 1.35 -5.73 -6.06
C ASP A 33 1.25 -5.05 -4.69
N ALA A 34 0.30 -5.49 -3.85
CA ALA A 34 0.15 -4.98 -2.50
C ALA A 34 1.37 -5.30 -1.63
N VAL A 35 1.88 -6.53 -1.72
CA VAL A 35 3.08 -6.95 -0.99
C VAL A 35 4.31 -6.17 -1.44
N ASN A 36 4.45 -5.95 -2.74
CA ASN A 36 5.55 -5.15 -3.27
C ASN A 36 5.53 -3.73 -2.73
N PHE A 37 4.33 -3.14 -2.62
CA PHE A 37 4.18 -1.81 -2.02
C PHE A 37 4.65 -1.79 -0.56
N VAL A 38 4.23 -2.79 0.23
CA VAL A 38 4.58 -2.88 1.66
C VAL A 38 6.10 -3.00 1.84
N ASN A 39 6.77 -3.73 0.95
CA ASN A 39 8.21 -3.97 1.05
C ASN A 39 9.08 -2.85 0.49
N ARG A 40 8.51 -1.87 -0.19
CA ARG A 40 9.26 -0.70 -0.65
C ARG A 40 9.71 0.15 0.53
N PRO A 41 10.89 0.77 0.47
CA PRO A 41 11.31 1.70 1.51
C PRO A 41 10.36 2.90 1.67
N PRO A 42 10.00 3.26 2.90
CA PRO A 42 10.30 2.57 4.14
C PRO A 42 9.43 1.31 4.29
N ALA A 43 10.08 0.16 4.43
CA ALA A 43 9.38 -1.11 4.53
C ALA A 43 8.51 -1.15 5.79
N GLN A 44 7.33 -1.76 5.66
CA GLN A 44 6.36 -1.83 6.74
C GLN A 44 6.20 -3.27 7.20
N GLY A 45 6.03 -3.44 8.49
CA GLY A 45 5.89 -4.76 9.10
C GLY A 45 4.50 -5.00 9.66
N ALA A 46 4.37 -6.13 10.35
CA ALA A 46 3.13 -6.50 11.03
C ALA A 46 2.74 -5.40 12.03
N GLY A 47 1.44 -5.11 12.10
CA GLY A 47 0.91 -4.03 12.93
C GLY A 47 0.82 -2.69 12.22
N GLN A 48 1.47 -2.54 11.07
CA GLN A 48 1.44 -1.32 10.26
C GLN A 48 0.61 -1.48 8.97
N VAL A 49 0.18 -2.70 8.67
CA VAL A 49 -0.59 -3.00 7.46
C VAL A 49 -1.69 -4.01 7.76
N ALA A 50 -2.74 -3.96 6.95
CA ALA A 50 -3.79 -4.97 6.92
C ALA A 50 -4.28 -5.12 5.48
N PHE A 51 -4.58 -6.36 5.08
CA PHE A 51 -5.06 -6.68 3.74
C PHE A 51 -6.51 -7.12 3.79
N SER A 52 -7.28 -6.74 2.78
CA SER A 52 -8.63 -7.22 2.58
C SER A 52 -8.82 -7.62 1.13
N TYR A 53 -9.17 -8.89 0.89
CA TYR A 53 -9.33 -9.42 -0.45
C TYR A 53 -10.75 -9.17 -0.96
N ARG A 54 -10.85 -8.74 -2.22
CA ARG A 54 -12.13 -8.56 -2.90
C ARG A 54 -12.47 -9.77 -3.74
N PRO A 55 -13.79 -10.03 -3.96
CA PRO A 55 -14.20 -11.15 -4.81
C PRO A 55 -13.68 -11.06 -6.26
N ASP A 56 -13.37 -9.87 -6.74
CA ASP A 56 -12.86 -9.64 -8.10
C ASP A 56 -11.35 -9.86 -8.24
N GLY A 57 -10.67 -10.30 -7.18
CA GLY A 57 -9.24 -10.56 -7.17
C GLY A 57 -8.38 -9.36 -6.79
N GLN A 58 -8.98 -8.20 -6.60
CA GLN A 58 -8.25 -7.02 -6.12
C GLN A 58 -8.04 -7.10 -4.61
N VAL A 59 -7.11 -6.28 -4.12
CA VAL A 59 -6.75 -6.25 -2.69
C VAL A 59 -6.79 -4.82 -2.19
N ASP A 60 -7.52 -4.59 -1.11
CA ASP A 60 -7.45 -3.34 -0.37
C ASP A 60 -6.36 -3.47 0.67
N LEU A 61 -5.42 -2.53 0.66
CA LEU A 61 -4.37 -2.44 1.66
C LEU A 61 -4.62 -1.22 2.53
N MET A 62 -4.72 -1.46 3.83
CA MET A 62 -4.74 -0.40 4.84
C MET A 62 -3.37 -0.37 5.48
N PHE A 63 -2.75 0.80 5.54
CA PHE A 63 -1.39 0.91 6.03
C PHE A 63 -1.15 2.21 6.78
N PHE A 64 -0.21 2.15 7.71
CA PHE A 64 0.22 3.29 8.52
C PHE A 64 1.56 3.80 8.01
N LEU A 65 1.58 5.06 7.61
CA LEU A 65 2.80 5.65 7.04
C LEU A 65 2.82 7.18 7.23
#